data_b832176eda7cb88a548c80f42469d944
#
_entry.id   b832176eda7cb88a548c80f42469d944
#
_cell.length_a   1.000
_cell.length_b   1.000
_cell.length_c   1.000
_cell.angle_alpha   90.00
_cell.angle_beta   90.00
_cell.angle_gamma   90.00
#
_symmetry.space_group_name_H-M   'P 1'
#
loop_
_entity.id
_entity.type
_entity.pdbx_description
1 polymer ?
#
loop_
_entity_poly.entity_id
_entity_poly.type
_entity_poly.pdbx_seq_one_letter_code
_entity_poly.pdbx_strand_id
1 'polypeptide(L)'
;MNFVQPIRDLEKISEVREFLASKNKRDELLFWFGIYTGLRISDILTIRVKDVYGKDHFYIVEQKTKKVKQRSKKYTVRKRVPIVKKLQRLLNDFCATLQPNDFLFKSRQGKNKPITRVRAYDILREAAHHCELKEIGTHTLRKTLGFLVYQNEKDVALLQDIFNHSAPYITLKYIGVNQDAIEEAYNALNNLRI
;
A
#
# COMPACT_ATOMS: atom_id res chain seq x y z
N MET A 1 10.81 -11.89 12.92
CA MET A 1 9.81 -11.32 11.99
C MET A 1 10.22 -9.87 11.76
N ASN A 2 10.60 -9.48 10.54
CA ASN A 2 10.97 -8.08 10.29
C ASN A 2 9.72 -7.22 10.44
N PHE A 3 9.70 -6.39 11.47
CA PHE A 3 8.60 -5.49 11.75
C PHE A 3 8.73 -4.30 10.81
N VAL A 4 7.85 -4.17 9.82
CA VAL A 4 7.85 -3.03 8.90
C VAL A 4 6.99 -1.91 9.44
N GLN A 5 7.45 -0.66 9.25
CA GLN A 5 6.77 0.55 9.72
C GLN A 5 6.04 1.29 8.59
N PRO A 6 5.04 2.13 8.89
CA PRO A 6 4.55 3.13 7.95
C PRO A 6 5.61 4.22 7.73
N ILE A 7 5.59 4.88 6.57
CA ILE A 7 6.30 6.14 6.39
C ILE A 7 5.39 7.24 6.96
N ARG A 8 5.83 7.87 8.04
CA ARG A 8 5.03 8.85 8.80
C ARG A 8 5.28 10.28 8.35
N ASP A 9 6.49 10.56 7.90
CA ASP A 9 6.93 11.85 7.43
C ASP A 9 6.56 12.04 5.95
N LEU A 10 5.83 13.13 5.66
CA LEU A 10 5.41 13.48 4.30
C LEU A 10 6.59 13.90 3.41
N GLU A 11 7.64 14.49 3.98
CA GLU A 11 8.86 14.82 3.24
C GLU A 11 9.55 13.54 2.78
N LYS A 12 9.65 12.53 3.65
CA LYS A 12 10.19 11.22 3.30
C LYS A 12 9.35 10.48 2.24
N ILE A 13 8.03 10.65 2.24
CA ILE A 13 7.18 10.14 1.16
C ILE A 13 7.55 10.80 -0.18
N SER A 14 7.81 12.12 -0.18
CA SER A 14 8.24 12.85 -1.38
C SER A 14 9.63 12.41 -1.84
N GLU A 15 10.61 12.28 -0.94
CA GLU A 15 11.96 11.81 -1.26
C GLU A 15 11.94 10.43 -1.92
N VAL A 16 11.20 9.47 -1.33
CA VAL A 16 11.04 8.11 -1.89
C VAL A 16 10.43 8.16 -3.30
N ARG A 17 9.40 8.98 -3.48
CA ARG A 17 8.76 9.18 -4.79
C ARG A 17 9.76 9.72 -5.81
N GLU A 18 10.50 10.77 -5.46
CA GLU A 18 11.47 11.42 -6.36
C GLU A 18 12.59 10.47 -6.77
N PHE A 19 13.12 9.72 -5.80
CA PHE A 19 14.08 8.67 -6.10
C PHE A 19 13.52 7.64 -7.08
N LEU A 20 12.32 7.12 -6.85
CA LEU A 20 11.70 6.14 -7.73
C LEU A 20 11.39 6.71 -9.12
N ALA A 21 10.90 7.96 -9.19
CA ALA A 21 10.64 8.66 -10.44
C ALA A 21 11.90 8.82 -11.29
N SER A 22 13.05 9.13 -10.67
CA SER A 22 14.33 9.24 -11.34
C SER A 22 14.82 7.92 -11.95
N LYS A 23 14.39 6.78 -11.38
CA LYS A 23 14.77 5.44 -11.84
C LYS A 23 13.80 4.89 -12.89
N ASN A 24 12.48 4.90 -12.59
CA ASN A 24 11.48 4.28 -13.46
C ASN A 24 10.06 4.72 -13.08
N LYS A 25 9.31 5.26 -14.05
CA LYS A 25 7.89 5.67 -13.87
C LYS A 25 6.99 4.55 -13.36
N ARG A 26 7.24 3.28 -13.74
CA ARG A 26 6.49 2.12 -13.21
C ARG A 26 6.69 1.98 -11.70
N ASP A 27 7.91 2.15 -11.23
CA ASP A 27 8.28 1.95 -9.84
C ASP A 27 7.76 3.10 -8.97
N GLU A 28 7.77 4.34 -9.49
CA GLU A 28 7.06 5.47 -8.90
C GLU A 28 5.54 5.20 -8.80
N LEU A 29 4.93 4.73 -9.88
CA LEU A 29 3.51 4.39 -9.89
C LEU A 29 3.20 3.27 -8.89
N LEU A 30 4.05 2.24 -8.76
CA LEU A 30 3.89 1.16 -7.78
C LEU A 30 3.82 1.70 -6.35
N PHE A 31 4.68 2.63 -6.02
CA PHE A 31 4.71 3.29 -4.71
C PHE A 31 3.41 4.06 -4.44
N TRP A 32 3.02 4.94 -5.34
CA TRP A 32 1.77 5.71 -5.19
C TRP A 32 0.53 4.81 -5.19
N PHE A 33 0.50 3.84 -6.09
CA PHE A 33 -0.62 2.90 -6.16
C PHE A 33 -0.79 2.13 -4.85
N GLY A 34 0.32 1.70 -4.25
CA GLY A 34 0.30 1.03 -2.96
C GLY A 34 -0.20 1.92 -1.82
N ILE A 35 0.25 3.19 -1.76
CA ILE A 35 -0.18 4.15 -0.75
C ILE A 35 -1.67 4.52 -0.93
N TYR A 36 -2.11 4.87 -2.15
CA TYR A 36 -3.48 5.34 -2.37
C TYR A 36 -4.54 4.23 -2.29
N THR A 37 -4.18 2.98 -2.60
CA THR A 37 -5.15 1.87 -2.56
C THR A 37 -5.07 1.03 -1.29
N GLY A 38 -3.94 1.04 -0.61
CA GLY A 38 -3.66 0.20 0.54
C GLY A 38 -3.75 -1.30 0.27
N LEU A 39 -3.72 -1.74 -0.98
CA LEU A 39 -3.78 -3.15 -1.34
C LEU A 39 -2.48 -3.88 -0.95
N ARG A 40 -2.58 -5.19 -0.77
CA ARG A 40 -1.39 -6.03 -0.61
C ARG A 40 -0.64 -6.11 -1.93
N ILE A 41 0.69 -6.19 -1.87
CA ILE A 41 1.51 -6.27 -3.08
C ILE A 41 1.10 -7.43 -4.00
N SER A 42 0.70 -8.57 -3.43
CA SER A 42 0.20 -9.71 -4.20
C SER A 42 -1.06 -9.38 -5.02
N ASP A 43 -1.89 -8.48 -4.51
CA ASP A 43 -3.12 -8.06 -5.17
C ASP A 43 -2.82 -6.98 -6.21
N ILE A 44 -1.95 -6.02 -5.88
CA ILE A 44 -1.47 -4.98 -6.80
C ILE A 44 -0.87 -5.59 -8.08
N LEU A 45 -0.06 -6.62 -7.95
CA LEU A 45 0.62 -7.26 -9.08
C LEU A 45 -0.31 -8.05 -10.01
N THR A 46 -1.59 -8.24 -9.66
CA THR A 46 -2.58 -8.87 -10.55
C THR A 46 -3.34 -7.89 -11.43
N ILE A 47 -3.20 -6.58 -11.18
CA ILE A 47 -3.96 -5.54 -11.86
C ILE A 47 -3.49 -5.35 -13.30
N ARG A 48 -4.44 -5.21 -14.20
CA ARG A 48 -4.21 -4.92 -15.62
C ARG A 48 -4.59 -3.48 -15.95
N VAL A 49 -4.05 -2.97 -17.04
CA VAL A 49 -4.33 -1.61 -17.54
C VAL A 49 -5.85 -1.39 -17.67
N LYS A 50 -6.60 -2.33 -18.28
CA LYS A 50 -8.05 -2.25 -18.44
C LYS A 50 -8.85 -2.16 -17.14
N ASP A 51 -8.24 -2.54 -16.02
CA ASP A 51 -8.91 -2.51 -14.72
C ASP A 51 -8.95 -1.11 -14.12
N VAL A 52 -8.01 -0.22 -14.50
CA VAL A 52 -7.79 1.07 -13.85
C VAL A 52 -7.75 2.28 -14.81
N TYR A 53 -7.37 2.09 -16.07
CA TYR A 53 -7.20 3.18 -17.04
C TYR A 53 -8.53 3.90 -17.32
N GLY A 54 -8.57 5.21 -17.15
CA GLY A 54 -9.76 6.05 -17.37
C GLY A 54 -10.87 5.85 -16.34
N LYS A 55 -10.62 5.16 -15.22
CA LYS A 55 -11.65 4.86 -14.21
C LYS A 55 -11.49 5.68 -12.94
N ASP A 56 -12.59 5.84 -12.21
CA ASP A 56 -12.67 6.45 -10.89
C ASP A 56 -12.65 5.40 -9.76
N HIS A 57 -12.84 4.12 -10.10
CA HIS A 57 -12.73 2.98 -9.19
C HIS A 57 -12.51 1.67 -9.95
N PHE A 58 -12.11 0.63 -9.24
CA PHE A 58 -12.04 -0.74 -9.77
C PHE A 58 -12.46 -1.77 -8.73
N TYR A 59 -12.71 -3.00 -9.19
CA TYR A 59 -13.08 -4.11 -8.33
C TYR A 59 -11.99 -5.16 -8.29
N ILE A 60 -11.68 -5.65 -7.08
CA ILE A 60 -10.67 -6.68 -6.87
C ILE A 60 -11.15 -7.78 -5.94
N VAL A 61 -10.69 -8.99 -6.17
CA VAL A 61 -10.81 -10.12 -5.25
C VAL A 61 -9.46 -10.34 -4.60
N GLU A 62 -9.34 -9.99 -3.31
CA GLU A 62 -8.07 -10.14 -2.58
C GLU A 62 -7.63 -11.61 -2.52
N GLN A 63 -6.37 -11.88 -2.86
CA GLN A 63 -5.79 -13.24 -2.93
C GLN A 63 -5.91 -14.03 -1.61
N LYS A 64 -5.71 -13.36 -0.47
CA LYS A 64 -5.87 -13.98 0.85
C LYS A 64 -7.31 -14.49 1.08
N THR A 65 -8.28 -13.67 0.71
CA THR A 65 -9.70 -14.00 0.85
C THR A 65 -10.13 -15.08 -0.14
N LYS A 66 -9.57 -15.10 -1.34
CA LYS A 66 -9.84 -16.12 -2.38
C LYS A 66 -9.48 -17.53 -1.91
N LYS A 67 -8.31 -17.70 -1.28
CA LYS A 67 -7.86 -18.99 -0.76
C LYS A 67 -8.76 -19.54 0.36
N VAL A 68 -9.25 -18.70 1.25
CA VAL A 68 -10.15 -19.10 2.34
C VAL A 68 -11.52 -19.50 1.80
N LYS A 69 -12.05 -18.76 0.82
CA LYS A 69 -13.39 -18.98 0.26
C LYS A 69 -13.49 -20.16 -0.69
N GLN A 70 -12.40 -20.53 -1.38
CA GLN A 70 -12.35 -21.77 -2.16
C GLN A 70 -12.57 -23.01 -1.30
N ARG A 71 -12.18 -22.96 -0.01
CA ARG A 71 -12.43 -24.05 0.97
C ARG A 71 -13.87 -24.08 1.51
N SER A 72 -14.58 -22.95 1.48
CA SER A 72 -15.90 -22.81 2.15
C SER A 72 -17.09 -22.64 1.21
N LYS A 73 -16.94 -22.79 -0.12
CA LYS A 73 -17.99 -22.61 -1.16
C LYS A 73 -18.80 -21.29 -1.04
N LYS A 74 -18.30 -20.27 -0.32
CA LYS A 74 -18.98 -18.97 -0.18
C LYS A 74 -18.73 -18.06 -1.38
N TYR A 75 -19.70 -17.17 -1.69
CA TYR A 75 -19.61 -16.22 -2.77
C TYR A 75 -18.34 -15.35 -2.68
N THR A 76 -17.71 -15.12 -3.82
CA THR A 76 -16.50 -14.27 -3.91
C THR A 76 -16.91 -12.79 -3.85
N VAL A 77 -16.68 -12.13 -2.73
CA VAL A 77 -16.95 -10.69 -2.58
C VAL A 77 -15.86 -9.92 -3.30
N ARG A 78 -16.26 -9.08 -4.26
CA ARG A 78 -15.39 -8.11 -4.91
C ARG A 78 -15.34 -6.84 -4.06
N LYS A 79 -14.14 -6.43 -3.70
CA LYS A 79 -13.92 -5.15 -3.02
C LYS A 79 -13.88 -4.04 -4.07
N ARG A 80 -14.69 -2.99 -3.87
CA ARG A 80 -14.59 -1.74 -4.64
C ARG A 80 -13.45 -0.90 -4.06
N VAL A 81 -12.52 -0.46 -4.91
CA VAL A 81 -11.39 0.39 -4.55
C VAL A 81 -11.49 1.70 -5.32
N PRO A 82 -11.65 2.85 -4.66
CA PRO A 82 -11.70 4.15 -5.33
C PRO A 82 -10.32 4.53 -5.88
N ILE A 83 -10.31 5.27 -6.98
CA ILE A 83 -9.12 5.88 -7.58
C ILE A 83 -9.22 7.39 -7.37
N VAL A 84 -8.44 7.92 -6.43
CA VAL A 84 -8.41 9.36 -6.16
C VAL A 84 -7.83 10.12 -7.36
N LYS A 85 -8.24 11.38 -7.55
CA LYS A 85 -7.86 12.20 -8.72
C LYS A 85 -6.33 12.25 -8.97
N LYS A 86 -5.52 12.31 -7.92
CA LYS A 86 -4.05 12.29 -8.05
C LYS A 86 -3.56 10.98 -8.66
N LEU A 87 -4.05 9.84 -8.16
CA LEU A 87 -3.70 8.52 -8.70
C LEU A 87 -4.24 8.33 -10.12
N GLN A 88 -5.44 8.84 -10.42
CA GLN A 88 -6.05 8.75 -11.75
C GLN A 88 -5.19 9.45 -12.81
N ARG A 89 -4.64 10.64 -12.51
CA ARG A 89 -3.73 11.34 -13.42
C ARG A 89 -2.48 10.50 -13.70
N LEU A 90 -1.81 9.99 -12.66
CA LEU A 90 -0.63 9.14 -12.81
C LEU A 90 -0.91 7.88 -13.63
N LEU A 91 -2.08 7.25 -13.39
CA LEU A 91 -2.51 6.07 -14.15
C LEU A 91 -2.76 6.40 -15.60
N ASN A 92 -3.46 7.50 -15.90
CA ASN A 92 -3.76 7.90 -17.27
C ASN A 92 -2.47 8.20 -18.06
N ASP A 93 -1.55 8.94 -17.46
CA ASP A 93 -0.25 9.26 -18.07
C ASP A 93 0.58 8.00 -18.33
N PHE A 94 0.64 7.10 -17.35
CA PHE A 94 1.43 5.86 -17.45
C PHE A 94 0.81 4.86 -18.43
N CYS A 95 -0.52 4.71 -18.43
CA CYS A 95 -1.22 3.71 -19.23
C CYS A 95 -1.45 4.11 -20.69
N ALA A 96 -1.26 5.38 -21.06
CA ALA A 96 -1.59 5.92 -22.38
C ALA A 96 -0.96 5.12 -23.56
N THR A 97 0.21 4.52 -23.34
CA THR A 97 0.94 3.76 -24.36
C THR A 97 0.86 2.24 -24.17
N LEU A 98 0.15 1.77 -23.16
CA LEU A 98 0.07 0.35 -22.80
C LEU A 98 -1.18 -0.31 -23.40
N GLN A 99 -1.10 -1.63 -23.59
CA GLN A 99 -2.23 -2.42 -24.07
C GLN A 99 -3.22 -2.74 -22.91
N PRO A 100 -4.54 -2.78 -23.16
CA PRO A 100 -5.54 -3.02 -22.11
C PRO A 100 -5.32 -4.30 -21.31
N ASN A 101 -4.79 -5.35 -21.92
CA ASN A 101 -4.52 -6.63 -21.27
C ASN A 101 -3.12 -6.73 -20.65
N ASP A 102 -2.28 -5.71 -20.77
CA ASP A 102 -0.98 -5.69 -20.08
C ASP A 102 -1.18 -5.63 -18.57
N PHE A 103 -0.27 -6.29 -17.82
CA PHE A 103 -0.19 -6.07 -16.40
C PHE A 103 0.28 -4.62 -16.13
N LEU A 104 -0.36 -3.93 -15.19
CA LEU A 104 0.00 -2.56 -14.83
C LEU A 104 1.48 -2.46 -14.41
N PHE A 105 1.95 -3.41 -13.63
CA PHE A 105 3.35 -3.50 -13.18
C PHE A 105 4.09 -4.60 -13.92
N LYS A 106 4.18 -4.45 -15.24
CA LYS A 106 4.79 -5.42 -16.16
C LYS A 106 6.29 -5.57 -15.94
N SER A 107 6.75 -6.80 -15.96
CA SER A 107 8.17 -7.12 -15.98
C SER A 107 8.77 -6.86 -17.37
N ARG A 108 10.07 -6.52 -17.42
CA ARG A 108 10.84 -6.51 -18.68
C ARG A 108 11.15 -7.93 -19.16
N GLN A 109 11.06 -8.92 -18.28
CA GLN A 109 11.32 -10.33 -18.60
C GLN A 109 10.02 -11.07 -18.90
N GLY A 110 10.03 -11.85 -19.98
CA GLY A 110 8.92 -12.66 -20.43
C GLY A 110 7.80 -11.88 -21.12
N LYS A 111 6.88 -12.62 -21.75
CA LYS A 111 5.76 -12.03 -22.50
C LYS A 111 4.62 -11.72 -21.53
N ASN A 112 4.38 -10.44 -21.28
CA ASN A 112 3.25 -9.93 -20.45
C ASN A 112 3.12 -10.62 -19.08
N LYS A 113 4.18 -10.56 -18.27
CA LYS A 113 4.17 -11.01 -16.86
C LYS A 113 4.35 -9.82 -15.92
N PRO A 114 3.74 -9.81 -14.72
CA PRO A 114 4.01 -8.77 -13.74
C PRO A 114 5.41 -8.98 -13.14
N ILE A 115 5.96 -7.93 -12.52
CA ILE A 115 7.12 -8.09 -11.64
C ILE A 115 6.79 -9.05 -10.49
N THR A 116 7.82 -9.67 -9.93
CA THR A 116 7.65 -10.55 -8.76
C THR A 116 7.48 -9.75 -7.48
N ARG A 117 6.95 -10.40 -6.43
CA ARG A 117 6.88 -9.79 -5.09
C ARG A 117 8.28 -9.47 -4.54
N VAL A 118 9.26 -10.30 -4.86
CA VAL A 118 10.67 -10.06 -4.50
C VAL A 118 11.16 -8.79 -5.18
N ARG A 119 10.95 -8.64 -6.50
CA ARG A 119 11.37 -7.43 -7.20
C ARG A 119 10.66 -6.17 -6.67
N ALA A 120 9.37 -6.24 -6.35
CA ALA A 120 8.66 -5.13 -5.72
C ALA A 120 9.24 -4.77 -4.34
N TYR A 121 9.63 -5.77 -3.56
CA TYR A 121 10.33 -5.56 -2.29
C TYR A 121 11.69 -4.90 -2.49
N ASP A 122 12.49 -5.37 -3.45
CA ASP A 122 13.82 -4.82 -3.75
C ASP A 122 13.74 -3.34 -4.17
N ILE A 123 12.75 -2.99 -5.02
CA ILE A 123 12.50 -1.61 -5.44
C ILE A 123 12.24 -0.70 -4.23
N LEU A 124 11.37 -1.13 -3.32
CA LEU A 124 11.04 -0.34 -2.13
C LEU A 124 12.19 -0.27 -1.14
N ARG A 125 12.96 -1.34 -1.01
CA ARG A 125 14.14 -1.40 -0.14
C ARG A 125 15.27 -0.51 -0.65
N GLU A 126 15.51 -0.48 -1.97
CA GLU A 126 16.50 0.41 -2.59
C GLU A 126 16.16 1.87 -2.32
N ALA A 127 14.89 2.25 -2.53
CA ALA A 127 14.41 3.59 -2.26
C ALA A 127 14.49 3.96 -0.76
N ALA A 128 14.12 3.02 0.11
CA ALA A 128 14.21 3.20 1.55
C ALA A 128 15.66 3.43 2.01
N HIS A 129 16.59 2.65 1.50
CA HIS A 129 18.02 2.80 1.81
C HIS A 129 18.53 4.19 1.38
N HIS A 130 18.14 4.64 0.17
CA HIS A 130 18.53 5.97 -0.32
C HIS A 130 17.97 7.12 0.54
N CYS A 131 16.75 6.96 1.05
CA CYS A 131 16.09 7.96 1.89
C CYS A 131 16.32 7.76 3.40
N GLU A 132 17.27 6.90 3.78
CA GLU A 132 17.62 6.57 5.19
C GLU A 132 16.44 6.04 6.03
N LEU A 133 15.47 5.41 5.37
CA LEU A 133 14.32 4.80 6.02
C LEU A 133 14.65 3.38 6.48
N LYS A 134 14.39 3.09 7.75
CA LYS A 134 14.52 1.75 8.34
C LYS A 134 13.20 0.98 8.23
N GLU A 135 13.28 -0.35 8.32
CA GLU A 135 12.11 -1.24 8.46
C GLU A 135 11.05 -1.12 7.36
N ILE A 136 11.47 -0.85 6.13
CA ILE A 136 10.59 -0.72 4.95
C ILE A 136 10.43 -2.06 4.22
N GLY A 137 9.21 -2.32 3.77
CA GLY A 137 8.86 -3.48 2.97
C GLY A 137 7.55 -3.30 2.23
N THR A 138 7.08 -4.37 1.59
CA THR A 138 5.86 -4.31 0.77
C THR A 138 4.57 -4.00 1.56
N HIS A 139 4.57 -4.22 2.88
CA HIS A 139 3.46 -3.83 3.75
C HIS A 139 3.52 -2.37 4.20
N THR A 140 4.66 -1.70 4.06
CA THR A 140 4.83 -0.29 4.44
C THR A 140 3.84 0.61 3.72
N LEU A 141 3.65 0.44 2.41
CA LEU A 141 2.72 1.26 1.62
C LEU A 141 1.29 1.20 2.19
N ARG A 142 0.84 0.00 2.51
CA ARG A 142 -0.47 -0.22 3.11
C ARG A 142 -0.56 0.33 4.54
N LYS A 143 0.49 0.20 5.33
CA LYS A 143 0.58 0.81 6.67
C LYS A 143 0.60 2.34 6.60
N THR A 144 1.29 2.90 5.61
CA THR A 144 1.33 4.36 5.36
C THR A 144 -0.06 4.91 5.04
N LEU A 145 -0.84 4.26 4.14
CA LEU A 145 -2.24 4.65 3.96
C LEU A 145 -3.00 4.66 5.29
N GLY A 146 -2.90 3.57 6.05
CA GLY A 146 -3.64 3.45 7.31
C GLY A 146 -3.25 4.51 8.33
N PHE A 147 -1.95 4.80 8.44
CA PHE A 147 -1.46 5.85 9.32
C PHE A 147 -1.99 7.23 8.89
N LEU A 148 -1.89 7.58 7.61
CA LEU A 148 -2.36 8.88 7.09
C LEU A 148 -3.87 9.05 7.25
N VAL A 149 -4.66 8.03 6.95
CA VAL A 149 -6.12 8.06 7.16
C VAL A 149 -6.45 8.20 8.63
N TYR A 150 -5.75 7.46 9.51
CA TYR A 150 -5.98 7.57 10.96
C TYR A 150 -5.64 8.96 11.50
N GLN A 151 -4.57 9.59 11.01
CA GLN A 151 -4.21 10.94 11.44
C GLN A 151 -5.29 11.97 11.10
N ASN A 152 -5.94 11.82 9.94
CA ASN A 152 -6.98 12.74 9.49
C ASN A 152 -8.34 12.46 10.13
N GLU A 153 -8.79 11.20 10.12
CA GLU A 153 -10.18 10.84 10.46
C GLU A 153 -10.32 10.30 11.88
N LYS A 154 -9.25 9.78 12.48
CA LYS A 154 -9.27 9.07 13.79
C LYS A 154 -10.27 7.90 13.87
N ASP A 155 -10.84 7.49 12.74
CA ASP A 155 -11.85 6.43 12.65
C ASP A 155 -11.19 5.07 12.41
N VAL A 156 -11.15 4.26 13.46
CA VAL A 156 -10.59 2.90 13.42
C VAL A 156 -11.54 1.93 12.71
N ALA A 157 -12.86 2.16 12.77
CA ALA A 157 -13.83 1.29 12.12
C ALA A 157 -13.72 1.40 10.60
N LEU A 158 -13.57 2.62 10.07
CA LEU A 158 -13.30 2.86 8.65
C LEU A 158 -12.03 2.12 8.19
N LEU A 159 -10.96 2.19 8.97
CA LEU A 159 -9.71 1.50 8.65
C LEU A 159 -9.84 -0.03 8.74
N GLN A 160 -10.63 -0.53 9.68
CA GLN A 160 -10.94 -1.95 9.80
C GLN A 160 -11.59 -2.47 8.53
N ASP A 161 -12.54 -1.72 7.97
CA ASP A 161 -13.21 -2.05 6.69
C ASP A 161 -12.23 -1.96 5.51
N ILE A 162 -11.43 -0.88 5.43
CA ILE A 162 -10.42 -0.73 4.37
C ILE A 162 -9.45 -1.92 4.36
N PHE A 163 -9.06 -2.41 5.54
CA PHE A 163 -8.07 -3.48 5.66
C PHE A 163 -8.69 -4.88 5.77
N ASN A 164 -10.02 -4.97 5.90
CA ASN A 164 -10.72 -6.22 6.17
C ASN A 164 -10.10 -6.94 7.39
N HIS A 165 -9.94 -6.21 8.48
CA HIS A 165 -9.46 -6.72 9.75
C HIS A 165 -10.63 -7.17 10.63
N SER A 166 -10.43 -8.20 11.44
CA SER A 166 -11.49 -8.80 12.28
C SER A 166 -11.76 -8.03 13.57
N ALA A 167 -10.86 -7.13 13.98
CA ALA A 167 -11.02 -6.35 15.21
C ALA A 167 -10.25 -5.01 15.16
N PRO A 168 -10.75 -3.96 15.84
CA PRO A 168 -10.13 -2.63 15.87
C PRO A 168 -8.68 -2.64 16.37
N TYR A 169 -8.39 -3.39 17.45
CA TYR A 169 -7.04 -3.46 18.01
C TYR A 169 -5.99 -4.01 17.02
N ILE A 170 -6.41 -4.91 16.11
CA ILE A 170 -5.53 -5.43 15.04
C ILE A 170 -5.14 -4.29 14.09
N THR A 171 -6.09 -3.40 13.80
CA THR A 171 -5.88 -2.24 12.93
C THR A 171 -4.92 -1.25 13.56
N LEU A 172 -5.13 -0.86 14.82
CA LEU A 172 -4.27 0.06 15.56
C LEU A 172 -2.83 -0.48 15.68
N LYS A 173 -2.69 -1.75 16.06
CA LYS A 173 -1.40 -2.42 16.10
C LYS A 173 -0.74 -2.48 14.71
N TYR A 174 -1.54 -2.72 13.67
CA TYR A 174 -1.04 -2.81 12.30
C TYR A 174 -0.42 -1.51 11.80
N ILE A 175 -1.03 -0.36 12.09
CA ILE A 175 -0.57 0.97 11.69
C ILE A 175 0.45 1.59 12.66
N GLY A 176 0.74 0.93 13.77
CA GLY A 176 1.76 1.35 14.73
C GLY A 176 1.29 2.39 15.77
N VAL A 177 0.03 2.80 15.76
CA VAL A 177 -0.51 3.82 16.68
C VAL A 177 -0.53 3.33 18.12
N ASN A 178 -0.75 2.04 18.36
CA ASN A 178 -0.75 1.46 19.70
C ASN A 178 0.62 1.58 20.39
N GLN A 179 1.70 1.44 19.62
CA GLN A 179 3.06 1.59 20.14
C GLN A 179 3.35 3.05 20.51
N ASP A 180 2.92 3.99 19.68
CA ASP A 180 3.08 5.42 19.92
C ASP A 180 2.37 5.84 21.22
N ALA A 181 1.12 5.41 21.40
CA ALA A 181 0.35 5.70 22.62
C ALA A 181 1.01 5.10 23.88
N ILE A 182 1.62 3.92 23.78
CA ILE A 182 2.38 3.32 24.88
C ILE A 182 3.60 4.17 25.19
N GLU A 183 4.39 4.55 24.18
CA GLU A 183 5.58 5.38 24.37
C GLU A 183 5.25 6.76 24.94
N GLU A 184 4.16 7.39 24.47
CA GLU A 184 3.68 8.65 25.05
C GLU A 184 3.28 8.50 26.52
N ALA A 185 2.58 7.40 26.87
CA ALA A 185 2.20 7.12 28.24
C ALA A 185 3.43 6.94 29.16
N TYR A 186 4.47 6.23 28.70
CA TYR A 186 5.72 6.11 29.47
C TYR A 186 6.48 7.44 29.54
N ASN A 187 6.53 8.21 28.48
CA ASN A 187 7.17 9.52 28.49
C ASN A 187 6.48 10.52 29.42
N ALA A 188 5.16 10.42 29.60
CA ALA A 188 4.44 11.24 30.56
C ALA A 188 4.91 11.03 32.00
N LEU A 189 5.46 9.84 32.33
CA LEU A 189 6.02 9.57 33.66
C LEU A 189 7.25 10.43 33.97
N ASN A 190 7.98 10.90 32.96
CA ASN A 190 9.13 11.80 33.15
C ASN A 190 8.72 13.16 33.76
N ASN A 191 7.43 13.51 33.66
CA ASN A 191 6.89 14.76 34.20
C ASN A 191 6.34 14.60 35.63
N LEU A 192 6.35 13.38 36.20
CA LEU A 192 5.98 13.15 37.57
C LEU A 192 7.09 13.69 38.48
N ARG A 193 6.75 14.68 39.30
CA ARG A 193 7.63 15.12 40.39
C ARG A 193 7.52 14.09 41.50
N ILE A 194 8.45 13.15 41.51
CA ILE A 194 8.64 12.19 42.62
C ILE A 194 9.67 12.77 43.56
#